data_4ccdf9e47d5305c942d6f5081a51fe4b
#
_entry.id   4ccdf9e47d5305c942d6f5081a51fe4b
#
_cell.length_a   1.000
_cell.length_b   1.000
_cell.length_c   1.000
_cell.angle_alpha   90.00
_cell.angle_beta   90.00
_cell.angle_gamma   90.00
#
_symmetry.space_group_name_H-M   'P 1'
#
loop_
_entity.id
_entity.type
_entity.pdbx_description
1 polymer ?
#
loop_
_entity_poly.entity_id
_entity_poly.type
_entity_poly.pdbx_seq_one_letter_code
_entity_poly.pdbx_strand_id
1 'polypeptide(L)'
;MSLDLILMGPPGAGKGTQAARIASDRGLAHIATGDMLRAAVRDGTPLGLEAKAIMARGDLVSDDLIIAMFRERLGADDTGAGVLLDGFPRTSAQAEALDGMLDGLGRHIACVVVFDIDLDELVRRLSGRRVCRAAEHVYHLESHPPKVEGVCDEDGSELYQRDDDREDVVRARYEKQWVAAATPVLDYYTGRGLVERIDASAPRDKVARDVDSLIDRLDGRS
;
A
#
# COMPACT_ATOMS: atom_id res chain seq x y z
N MET A 1 11.30 5.49 -20.33
CA MET A 1 11.44 6.21 -19.04
C MET A 1 10.87 5.33 -17.94
N SER A 2 11.41 5.39 -16.73
CA SER A 2 10.82 4.65 -15.59
C SER A 2 9.52 5.31 -15.14
N LEU A 3 8.52 4.52 -14.76
CA LEU A 3 7.26 5.01 -14.21
C LEU A 3 7.25 4.78 -12.70
N ASP A 4 7.43 5.85 -11.93
CA ASP A 4 7.47 5.79 -10.46
C ASP A 4 6.20 6.37 -9.87
N LEU A 5 5.40 5.52 -9.23
CA LEU A 5 4.08 5.85 -8.70
C LEU A 5 4.01 5.63 -7.19
N ILE A 6 3.33 6.52 -6.49
CA ILE A 6 2.96 6.34 -5.08
C ILE A 6 1.45 6.09 -4.99
N LEU A 7 1.05 5.03 -4.29
CA LEU A 7 -0.34 4.81 -3.92
C LEU A 7 -0.56 5.21 -2.47
N MET A 8 -1.38 6.22 -2.25
CA MET A 8 -1.76 6.71 -0.92
C MET A 8 -3.24 6.45 -0.64
N GLY A 9 -3.57 6.30 0.62
CA GLY A 9 -4.93 6.08 1.09
C GLY A 9 -4.93 5.28 2.39
N PRO A 10 -6.05 5.25 3.12
CA PRO A 10 -6.13 4.53 4.38
C PRO A 10 -5.95 3.02 4.17
N PRO A 11 -5.57 2.28 5.22
CA PRO A 11 -5.58 0.81 5.18
C PRO A 11 -6.95 0.29 4.77
N GLY A 12 -7.03 -0.63 3.81
CA GLY A 12 -8.32 -1.15 3.32
C GLY A 12 -8.95 -0.41 2.14
N ALA A 13 -8.39 0.71 1.68
CA ALA A 13 -8.87 1.43 0.49
C ALA A 13 -8.68 0.66 -0.84
N GLY A 14 -8.06 -0.52 -0.82
CA GLY A 14 -7.85 -1.34 -2.02
C GLY A 14 -6.53 -1.08 -2.76
N LYS A 15 -5.63 -0.28 -2.19
CA LYS A 15 -4.31 0.03 -2.79
C LYS A 15 -3.56 -1.23 -3.22
N GLY A 16 -3.34 -2.18 -2.32
CA GLY A 16 -2.57 -3.40 -2.60
C GLY A 16 -3.17 -4.23 -3.73
N THR A 17 -4.51 -4.30 -3.84
CA THR A 17 -5.19 -4.99 -4.93
C THR A 17 -4.91 -4.32 -6.28
N GLN A 18 -4.99 -3.00 -6.34
CA GLN A 18 -4.67 -2.24 -7.55
C GLN A 18 -3.18 -2.26 -7.83
N ALA A 19 -2.33 -2.16 -6.81
CA ALA A 19 -0.88 -2.20 -6.94
C ALA A 19 -0.41 -3.51 -7.59
N ALA A 20 -0.87 -4.66 -7.10
CA ALA A 20 -0.48 -5.95 -7.66
C ALA A 20 -0.89 -6.07 -9.15
N ARG A 21 -2.10 -5.63 -9.50
CA ARG A 21 -2.58 -5.61 -10.88
C ARG A 21 -1.73 -4.70 -11.76
N ILE A 22 -1.56 -3.44 -11.37
CA ILE A 22 -0.81 -2.44 -12.15
C ILE A 22 0.64 -2.89 -12.32
N ALA A 23 1.27 -3.39 -11.26
CA ALA A 23 2.64 -3.88 -11.31
C ALA A 23 2.79 -4.99 -12.34
N SER A 24 1.86 -5.97 -12.33
CA SER A 24 1.85 -7.06 -13.32
C SER A 24 1.63 -6.56 -14.74
N ASP A 25 0.63 -5.68 -14.94
CA ASP A 25 0.23 -5.21 -16.28
C ASP A 25 1.27 -4.28 -16.91
N ARG A 26 2.03 -3.53 -16.10
CA ARG A 26 3.00 -2.52 -16.55
C ARG A 26 4.46 -2.94 -16.33
N GLY A 27 4.71 -4.11 -15.74
CA GLY A 27 6.08 -4.58 -15.45
C GLY A 27 6.81 -3.73 -14.40
N LEU A 28 6.08 -3.13 -13.46
CA LEU A 28 6.65 -2.31 -12.39
C LEU A 28 6.98 -3.17 -11.16
N ALA A 29 8.02 -2.78 -10.41
CA ALA A 29 8.29 -3.41 -9.13
C ALA A 29 7.30 -2.90 -8.07
N HIS A 30 6.44 -3.78 -7.55
CA HIS A 30 5.57 -3.45 -6.41
C HIS A 30 6.35 -3.49 -5.11
N ILE A 31 6.40 -2.37 -4.40
CA ILE A 31 7.08 -2.23 -3.11
C ILE A 31 6.06 -1.80 -2.06
N ALA A 32 5.64 -2.77 -1.25
CA ALA A 32 4.72 -2.56 -0.13
C ALA A 32 5.47 -2.64 1.19
N THR A 33 5.66 -1.51 1.88
CA THR A 33 6.39 -1.48 3.15
C THR A 33 5.77 -2.36 4.23
N GLY A 34 4.44 -2.47 4.24
CA GLY A 34 3.73 -3.36 5.15
C GLY A 34 4.10 -4.85 4.92
N ASP A 35 4.25 -5.27 3.67
CA ASP A 35 4.63 -6.66 3.33
C ASP A 35 6.10 -6.91 3.66
N MET A 36 6.98 -5.96 3.39
CA MET A 36 8.39 -6.02 3.77
C MET A 36 8.55 -6.21 5.28
N LEU A 37 7.83 -5.41 6.09
CA LEU A 37 7.85 -5.53 7.55
C LEU A 37 7.25 -6.86 8.04
N ARG A 38 6.14 -7.32 7.45
CA ARG A 38 5.55 -8.61 7.78
C ARG A 38 6.49 -9.77 7.45
N ALA A 39 7.17 -9.71 6.32
CA ALA A 39 8.20 -10.69 5.96
C ALA A 39 9.33 -10.70 7.01
N ALA A 40 9.86 -9.54 7.38
CA ALA A 40 10.89 -9.42 8.41
C ALA A 40 10.44 -10.00 9.76
N VAL A 41 9.18 -9.78 10.15
CA VAL A 41 8.58 -10.35 11.38
C VAL A 41 8.50 -11.87 11.29
N ARG A 42 8.02 -12.41 10.17
CA ARG A 42 7.88 -13.86 9.94
C ARG A 42 9.23 -14.54 9.96
N ASP A 43 10.23 -13.93 9.33
CA ASP A 43 11.57 -14.47 9.19
C ASP A 43 12.43 -14.28 10.47
N GLY A 44 11.86 -13.59 11.50
CA GLY A 44 12.49 -13.39 12.81
C GLY A 44 13.75 -12.53 12.77
N THR A 45 13.88 -11.66 11.78
CA THR A 45 15.04 -10.76 11.68
C THR A 45 15.06 -9.79 12.88
N PRO A 46 16.23 -9.25 13.27
CA PRO A 46 16.30 -8.26 14.35
C PRO A 46 15.31 -7.10 14.14
N LEU A 47 15.22 -6.61 12.92
CA LEU A 47 14.26 -5.59 12.50
C LEU A 47 12.81 -6.04 12.66
N GLY A 48 12.50 -7.27 12.26
CA GLY A 48 11.16 -7.84 12.39
C GLY A 48 10.71 -7.97 13.85
N LEU A 49 11.62 -8.33 14.74
CA LEU A 49 11.32 -8.40 16.18
C LEU A 49 10.99 -7.01 16.77
N GLU A 50 11.72 -5.98 16.39
CA GLU A 50 11.44 -4.61 16.79
C GLU A 50 10.12 -4.10 16.20
N ALA A 51 9.91 -4.30 14.91
CA ALA A 51 8.71 -3.88 14.19
C ALA A 51 7.44 -4.55 14.70
N LYS A 52 7.49 -5.81 15.15
CA LYS A 52 6.33 -6.59 15.59
C LYS A 52 5.50 -5.90 16.66
N ALA A 53 6.13 -5.39 17.72
CA ALA A 53 5.45 -4.73 18.82
C ALA A 53 4.84 -3.37 18.40
N ILE A 54 5.51 -2.66 17.50
CA ILE A 54 5.07 -1.36 16.96
C ILE A 54 3.85 -1.58 16.05
N MET A 55 3.94 -2.56 15.13
CA MET A 55 2.85 -2.90 14.20
C MET A 55 1.58 -3.38 14.91
N ALA A 56 1.73 -4.17 15.99
CA ALA A 56 0.59 -4.66 16.78
C ALA A 56 -0.24 -3.54 17.42
N ARG A 57 0.37 -2.39 17.70
CA ARG A 57 -0.31 -1.18 18.20
C ARG A 57 -0.85 -0.28 17.08
N GLY A 58 -0.57 -0.63 15.80
CA GLY A 58 -0.91 0.21 14.66
C GLY A 58 -0.05 1.48 14.54
N ASP A 59 1.09 1.52 15.23
CA ASP A 59 2.05 2.63 15.14
C ASP A 59 2.96 2.49 13.91
N LEU A 60 3.67 3.57 13.55
CA LEU A 60 4.66 3.56 12.48
C LEU A 60 6.03 3.15 13.01
N VAL A 61 6.76 2.34 12.24
CA VAL A 61 8.17 2.04 12.47
C VAL A 61 9.01 3.28 12.16
N SER A 62 10.19 3.42 12.76
CA SER A 62 11.04 4.61 12.61
C SER A 62 11.41 4.90 11.15
N ASP A 63 11.49 6.20 10.81
CA ASP A 63 11.79 6.65 9.45
C ASP A 63 13.14 6.12 8.96
N ASP A 64 14.19 6.19 9.80
CA ASP A 64 15.54 5.73 9.43
C ASP A 64 15.54 4.28 8.98
N LEU A 65 14.79 3.45 9.67
CA LEU A 65 14.73 2.03 9.41
C LEU A 65 14.00 1.74 8.09
N ILE A 66 12.84 2.39 7.89
CA ILE A 66 12.06 2.24 6.65
C ILE A 66 12.84 2.80 5.45
N ILE A 67 13.50 3.95 5.58
CA ILE A 67 14.32 4.55 4.53
C ILE A 67 15.49 3.63 4.15
N ALA A 68 16.16 3.02 5.13
CA ALA A 68 17.24 2.08 4.87
C ALA A 68 16.77 0.85 4.09
N MET A 69 15.66 0.22 4.51
CA MET A 69 15.05 -0.90 3.80
C MET A 69 14.65 -0.51 2.37
N PHE A 70 14.08 0.67 2.22
CA PHE A 70 13.60 1.14 0.94
C PHE A 70 14.76 1.40 -0.03
N ARG A 71 15.86 1.99 0.46
CA ARG A 71 17.08 2.21 -0.33
C ARG A 71 17.66 0.91 -0.87
N GLU A 72 17.73 -0.13 -0.04
CA GLU A 72 18.18 -1.45 -0.47
C GLU A 72 17.27 -2.02 -1.56
N ARG A 73 15.95 -1.94 -1.37
CA ARG A 73 14.96 -2.45 -2.33
C ARG A 73 14.97 -1.72 -3.67
N LEU A 74 15.17 -0.39 -3.67
CA LEU A 74 15.29 0.41 -4.89
C LEU A 74 16.52 0.06 -5.72
N GLY A 75 17.57 -0.44 -5.09
CA GLY A 75 18.79 -0.88 -5.78
C GLY A 75 18.70 -2.25 -6.44
N ALA A 76 17.56 -2.96 -6.34
CA ALA A 76 17.39 -4.27 -6.95
C ALA A 76 17.12 -4.16 -8.47
N ASP A 77 17.58 -5.17 -9.23
CA ASP A 77 17.54 -5.18 -10.70
C ASP A 77 16.13 -5.03 -11.31
N ASP A 78 15.10 -5.49 -10.59
CA ASP A 78 13.71 -5.47 -11.04
C ASP A 78 13.05 -4.10 -10.98
N THR A 79 13.71 -3.08 -10.42
CA THR A 79 13.17 -1.71 -10.27
C THR A 79 13.43 -0.82 -11.48
N GLY A 80 14.15 -1.29 -12.49
CA GLY A 80 14.59 -0.49 -13.62
C GLY A 80 13.47 0.08 -14.51
N ALA A 81 12.34 -0.63 -14.63
CA ALA A 81 11.17 -0.16 -15.38
C ALA A 81 10.36 0.90 -14.62
N GLY A 82 10.53 0.98 -13.31
CA GLY A 82 9.81 1.84 -12.39
C GLY A 82 9.31 1.09 -11.17
N VAL A 83 8.79 1.83 -10.21
CA VAL A 83 8.26 1.27 -8.96
C VAL A 83 6.85 1.74 -8.67
N LEU A 84 6.09 0.88 -8.05
CA LEU A 84 4.78 1.18 -7.49
C LEU A 84 4.86 1.05 -5.97
N LEU A 85 4.77 2.19 -5.28
CA LEU A 85 4.98 2.30 -3.84
C LEU A 85 3.64 2.22 -3.12
N ASP A 86 3.46 1.21 -2.25
CA ASP A 86 2.28 1.06 -1.41
C ASP A 86 2.64 1.22 0.08
N GLY A 87 2.08 2.26 0.70
CA GLY A 87 2.29 2.56 2.10
C GLY A 87 3.62 3.24 2.44
N PHE A 88 4.30 3.82 1.46
CA PHE A 88 5.47 4.68 1.59
C PHE A 88 5.41 5.79 0.51
N PRO A 89 5.80 7.04 0.82
CA PRO A 89 6.19 7.56 2.14
C PRO A 89 4.98 7.78 3.06
N ARG A 90 5.24 7.85 4.39
CA ARG A 90 4.23 8.15 5.42
C ARG A 90 4.56 9.39 6.26
N THR A 91 5.75 9.94 6.09
CA THR A 91 6.20 11.18 6.71
C THR A 91 6.87 12.07 5.69
N SER A 92 6.96 13.39 5.95
CA SER A 92 7.66 14.32 5.06
C SER A 92 9.14 13.94 4.92
N ALA A 93 9.79 13.50 6.00
CA ALA A 93 11.18 13.06 5.96
C ALA A 93 11.38 11.85 5.02
N GLN A 94 10.43 10.91 5.03
CA GLN A 94 10.43 9.79 4.08
C GLN A 94 10.23 10.26 2.64
N ALA A 95 9.34 11.26 2.40
CA ALA A 95 9.10 11.80 1.07
C ALA A 95 10.34 12.49 0.50
N GLU A 96 11.00 13.32 1.31
CA GLU A 96 12.26 13.98 0.94
C GLU A 96 13.38 12.97 0.65
N ALA A 97 13.50 11.93 1.49
CA ALA A 97 14.47 10.88 1.29
C ALA A 97 14.20 10.06 0.01
N LEU A 98 12.92 9.79 -0.30
CA LEU A 98 12.51 9.11 -1.53
C LEU A 98 12.90 9.92 -2.77
N ASP A 99 12.54 11.19 -2.80
CA ASP A 99 12.88 12.07 -3.93
C ASP A 99 14.39 12.12 -4.14
N GLY A 100 15.18 12.28 -3.06
CA GLY A 100 16.64 12.27 -3.16
C GLY A 100 17.23 10.93 -3.64
N MET A 101 16.63 9.79 -3.29
CA MET A 101 17.05 8.48 -3.80
C MET A 101 16.74 8.32 -5.29
N LEU A 102 15.56 8.75 -5.74
CA LEU A 102 15.15 8.69 -7.14
C LEU A 102 15.98 9.65 -8.00
N ASP A 103 16.22 10.88 -7.53
CA ASP A 103 17.07 11.86 -8.20
C ASP A 103 18.49 11.32 -8.45
N GLY A 104 19.04 10.61 -7.47
CA GLY A 104 20.34 9.94 -7.59
C GLY A 104 20.37 8.85 -8.69
N LEU A 105 19.21 8.34 -9.08
CA LEU A 105 19.02 7.38 -10.17
C LEU A 105 18.58 8.04 -11.50
N GLY A 106 18.46 9.38 -11.54
CA GLY A 106 17.90 10.10 -12.69
C GLY A 106 16.40 9.87 -12.89
N ARG A 107 15.66 9.56 -11.82
CA ARG A 107 14.24 9.21 -11.79
C ARG A 107 13.47 10.21 -10.92
N HIS A 108 12.15 10.26 -11.06
CA HIS A 108 11.30 11.11 -10.24
C HIS A 108 9.90 10.49 -10.12
N ILE A 109 9.17 10.87 -9.10
CA ILE A 109 7.77 10.46 -8.94
C ILE A 109 6.92 11.08 -10.05
N ALA A 110 6.28 10.24 -10.84
CA ALA A 110 5.38 10.65 -11.92
C ALA A 110 4.00 11.08 -11.40
N CYS A 111 3.50 10.37 -10.36
CA CYS A 111 2.20 10.68 -9.77
C CYS A 111 2.04 10.04 -8.38
N VAL A 112 1.28 10.72 -7.53
CA VAL A 112 0.76 10.22 -6.26
C VAL A 112 -0.74 9.98 -6.42
N VAL A 113 -1.15 8.72 -6.49
CA VAL A 113 -2.55 8.33 -6.63
C VAL A 113 -3.18 8.15 -5.25
N VAL A 114 -4.12 9.01 -4.92
CA VAL A 114 -4.83 8.98 -3.63
C VAL A 114 -6.15 8.25 -3.77
N PHE A 115 -6.33 7.19 -3.00
CA PHE A 115 -7.56 6.40 -2.91
C PHE A 115 -8.44 6.98 -1.81
N ASP A 116 -9.41 7.80 -2.19
CA ASP A 116 -10.38 8.40 -1.26
C ASP A 116 -11.49 7.40 -0.93
N ILE A 117 -11.79 7.23 0.36
CA ILE A 117 -12.82 6.34 0.87
C ILE A 117 -13.32 6.82 2.22
N ASP A 118 -14.63 6.70 2.44
CA ASP A 118 -15.25 7.00 3.73
C ASP A 118 -14.83 6.02 4.81
N LEU A 119 -14.75 6.51 6.06
CA LEU A 119 -14.35 5.69 7.21
C LEU A 119 -15.30 4.52 7.45
N ASP A 120 -16.62 4.72 7.33
CA ASP A 120 -17.59 3.65 7.59
C ASP A 120 -17.53 2.56 6.51
N GLU A 121 -17.34 2.93 5.24
CA GLU A 121 -17.09 1.96 4.16
C GLU A 121 -15.76 1.23 4.37
N LEU A 122 -14.74 1.92 4.84
CA LEU A 122 -13.45 1.33 5.19
C LEU A 122 -13.58 0.29 6.32
N VAL A 123 -14.29 0.63 7.39
CA VAL A 123 -14.57 -0.29 8.50
C VAL A 123 -15.31 -1.52 7.99
N ARG A 124 -16.37 -1.34 7.20
CA ARG A 124 -17.14 -2.44 6.60
C ARG A 124 -16.24 -3.39 5.79
N ARG A 125 -15.36 -2.83 4.94
CA ARG A 125 -14.43 -3.62 4.11
C ARG A 125 -13.43 -4.41 4.96
N LEU A 126 -12.81 -3.78 5.94
CA LEU A 126 -11.78 -4.44 6.74
C LEU A 126 -12.36 -5.47 7.71
N SER A 127 -13.50 -5.16 8.35
CA SER A 127 -14.18 -6.11 9.24
C SER A 127 -14.63 -7.37 8.51
N GLY A 128 -15.00 -7.25 7.22
CA GLY A 128 -15.37 -8.39 6.37
C GLY A 128 -14.19 -9.14 5.75
N ARG A 129 -12.96 -8.61 5.83
CA ARG A 129 -11.79 -9.25 5.21
C ARG A 129 -11.40 -10.54 5.94
N ARG A 130 -11.03 -11.55 5.14
CA ARG A 130 -10.42 -12.80 5.61
C ARG A 130 -9.17 -13.06 4.80
N VAL A 131 -8.16 -13.61 5.43
CA VAL A 131 -6.84 -13.86 4.82
C VAL A 131 -6.46 -15.31 5.03
N CYS A 132 -5.95 -15.95 3.97
CA CYS A 132 -5.41 -17.30 4.03
C CYS A 132 -4.15 -17.33 4.88
N ARG A 133 -4.08 -18.29 5.83
CA ARG A 133 -2.97 -18.40 6.76
C ARG A 133 -1.67 -18.87 6.08
N ALA A 134 -1.79 -19.63 4.99
CA ALA A 134 -0.62 -20.19 4.30
C ALA A 134 -0.04 -19.26 3.22
N ALA A 135 -0.89 -18.61 2.39
CA ALA A 135 -0.43 -17.91 1.20
C ALA A 135 -0.99 -16.48 1.05
N GLU A 136 -1.61 -15.95 2.12
CA GLU A 136 -2.16 -14.57 2.15
C GLU A 136 -3.24 -14.27 1.08
N HIS A 137 -3.88 -15.27 0.49
CA HIS A 137 -5.04 -15.08 -0.39
C HIS A 137 -6.12 -14.30 0.38
N VAL A 138 -6.77 -13.34 -0.29
CA VAL A 138 -7.68 -12.41 0.35
C VAL A 138 -9.12 -12.67 -0.09
N TYR A 139 -9.99 -12.83 0.90
CA TYR A 139 -11.45 -12.99 0.75
C TYR A 139 -12.18 -11.87 1.47
N HIS A 140 -13.45 -11.74 1.16
CA HIS A 140 -14.34 -10.82 1.87
C HIS A 140 -15.72 -11.48 2.05
N LEU A 141 -16.25 -11.47 3.26
CA LEU A 141 -17.48 -12.19 3.63
C LEU A 141 -18.69 -11.86 2.76
N GLU A 142 -18.79 -10.62 2.26
CA GLU A 142 -19.92 -10.17 1.44
C GLU A 142 -19.57 -10.12 -0.06
N SER A 143 -18.45 -9.50 -0.44
CA SER A 143 -18.14 -9.18 -1.84
C SER A 143 -17.33 -10.25 -2.57
N HIS A 144 -16.62 -11.11 -1.84
CA HIS A 144 -15.84 -12.21 -2.38
C HIS A 144 -15.72 -13.34 -1.33
N PRO A 145 -16.85 -14.00 -1.00
CA PRO A 145 -16.84 -15.04 0.02
C PRO A 145 -16.11 -16.29 -0.49
N PRO A 146 -15.47 -17.07 0.40
CA PRO A 146 -14.96 -18.39 0.06
C PRO A 146 -16.13 -19.34 -0.20
N LYS A 147 -15.91 -20.38 -1.00
CA LYS A 147 -16.90 -21.43 -1.29
C LYS A 147 -17.33 -22.18 -0.03
N VAL A 148 -16.39 -22.37 0.88
CA VAL A 148 -16.63 -22.96 2.19
C VAL A 148 -16.17 -21.96 3.26
N GLU A 149 -17.07 -21.62 4.18
CA GLU A 149 -16.76 -20.67 5.26
C GLU A 149 -15.51 -21.08 6.03
N GLY A 150 -14.58 -20.13 6.20
CA GLY A 150 -13.34 -20.32 6.92
C GLY A 150 -12.24 -21.09 6.19
N VAL A 151 -12.46 -21.52 4.94
CA VAL A 151 -11.51 -22.32 4.15
C VAL A 151 -11.08 -21.57 2.89
N CYS A 152 -9.79 -21.54 2.63
CA CYS A 152 -9.23 -20.97 1.41
C CYS A 152 -9.55 -21.84 0.19
N ASP A 153 -10.09 -21.23 -0.87
CA ASP A 153 -10.46 -21.95 -2.10
C ASP A 153 -9.25 -22.45 -2.91
N GLU A 154 -8.09 -21.82 -2.72
CA GLU A 154 -6.89 -22.07 -3.51
C GLU A 154 -6.04 -23.23 -2.93
N ASP A 155 -5.93 -23.30 -1.60
CA ASP A 155 -5.02 -24.23 -0.93
C ASP A 155 -5.65 -25.02 0.23
N GLY A 156 -6.91 -24.77 0.56
CA GLY A 156 -7.63 -25.43 1.64
C GLY A 156 -7.23 -25.01 3.06
N SER A 157 -6.37 -24.01 3.19
CA SER A 157 -5.91 -23.53 4.51
C SER A 157 -6.99 -22.72 5.21
N GLU A 158 -6.84 -22.57 6.53
CA GLU A 158 -7.71 -21.74 7.37
C GLU A 158 -7.67 -20.26 6.94
N LEU A 159 -8.85 -19.64 6.85
CA LEU A 159 -9.02 -18.20 6.72
C LEU A 159 -9.18 -17.57 8.10
N TYR A 160 -8.48 -16.47 8.33
CA TYR A 160 -8.56 -15.73 9.60
C TYR A 160 -8.75 -14.23 9.36
N GLN A 161 -9.29 -13.54 10.34
CA GLN A 161 -9.27 -12.08 10.40
C GLN A 161 -7.95 -11.62 11.02
N ARG A 162 -7.28 -10.66 10.40
CA ARG A 162 -6.10 -10.02 10.99
C ARG A 162 -6.50 -9.22 12.23
N ASP A 163 -5.64 -9.16 13.23
CA ASP A 163 -5.89 -8.38 14.45
C ASP A 163 -6.07 -6.88 14.15
N ASP A 164 -5.38 -6.39 13.11
CA ASP A 164 -5.46 -4.99 12.67
C ASP A 164 -6.67 -4.68 11.77
N ASP A 165 -7.55 -5.66 11.53
CA ASP A 165 -8.83 -5.51 10.83
C ASP A 165 -10.04 -5.39 11.79
N ARG A 166 -9.81 -5.41 13.09
CA ARG A 166 -10.85 -5.14 14.07
C ARG A 166 -11.28 -3.68 14.00
N GLU A 167 -12.58 -3.42 14.14
CA GLU A 167 -13.15 -2.09 13.95
C GLU A 167 -12.47 -1.01 14.80
N ASP A 168 -12.21 -1.29 16.09
CA ASP A 168 -11.53 -0.37 17.01
C ASP A 168 -10.11 -0.01 16.51
N VAL A 169 -9.38 -0.99 16.00
CA VAL A 169 -8.03 -0.81 15.45
C VAL A 169 -8.08 -0.07 14.10
N VAL A 170 -9.04 -0.41 13.25
CA VAL A 170 -9.23 0.27 11.95
C VAL A 170 -9.48 1.77 12.14
N ARG A 171 -10.40 2.14 13.05
CA ARG A 171 -10.68 3.55 13.36
C ARG A 171 -9.46 4.27 13.93
N ALA A 172 -8.73 3.65 14.85
CA ALA A 172 -7.50 4.21 15.40
C ALA A 172 -6.41 4.40 14.33
N ARG A 173 -6.25 3.45 13.40
CA ARG A 173 -5.30 3.54 12.27
C ARG A 173 -5.70 4.62 11.28
N TYR A 174 -6.99 4.77 10.99
CA TYR A 174 -7.49 5.84 10.13
C TYR A 174 -7.09 7.21 10.68
N GLU A 175 -7.34 7.47 11.94
CA GLU A 175 -6.99 8.75 12.56
C GLU A 175 -5.47 8.98 12.61
N LYS A 176 -4.71 7.99 13.09
CA LYS A 176 -3.26 8.14 13.29
C LYS A 176 -2.46 8.11 11.99
N GLN A 177 -2.75 7.14 11.11
CA GLN A 177 -1.91 6.83 9.94
C GLN A 177 -2.39 7.53 8.68
N TRP A 178 -3.67 7.91 8.60
CA TRP A 178 -4.22 8.58 7.44
C TRP A 178 -4.47 10.06 7.73
N VAL A 179 -5.37 10.40 8.65
CA VAL A 179 -5.70 11.81 8.90
C VAL A 179 -4.48 12.59 9.40
N ALA A 180 -3.78 12.10 10.41
CA ALA A 180 -2.68 12.83 11.02
C ALA A 180 -1.36 12.72 10.23
N ALA A 181 -1.00 11.51 9.77
CA ALA A 181 0.32 11.27 9.16
C ALA A 181 0.35 11.52 7.65
N ALA A 182 -0.75 11.28 6.92
CA ALA A 182 -0.74 11.44 5.46
C ALA A 182 -0.80 12.90 5.00
N THR A 183 -1.43 13.78 5.77
CA THR A 183 -1.58 15.20 5.38
C THR A 183 -0.26 15.89 5.02
N PRO A 184 0.82 15.82 5.82
CA PRO A 184 2.07 16.47 5.46
C PRO A 184 2.71 15.93 4.18
N VAL A 185 2.54 14.63 3.90
CA VAL A 185 3.03 13.99 2.66
C VAL A 185 2.20 14.43 1.45
N LEU A 186 0.87 14.50 1.63
CA LEU A 186 -0.04 14.99 0.58
C LEU A 186 0.25 16.46 0.24
N ASP A 187 0.47 17.30 1.25
CA ASP A 187 0.81 18.72 1.05
C ASP A 187 2.14 18.85 0.28
N TYR A 188 3.13 18.03 0.63
CA TYR A 188 4.44 18.00 -0.03
C TYR A 188 4.33 17.72 -1.54
N TYR A 189 3.53 16.72 -1.94
CA TYR A 189 3.35 16.38 -3.36
C TYR A 189 2.29 17.21 -4.06
N THR A 190 1.28 17.72 -3.35
CA THR A 190 0.29 18.67 -3.91
C THR A 190 0.96 19.96 -4.34
N GLY A 191 1.91 20.47 -3.54
CA GLY A 191 2.69 21.66 -3.91
C GLY A 191 3.52 21.49 -5.19
N ARG A 192 3.73 20.25 -5.63
CA ARG A 192 4.44 19.87 -6.88
C ARG A 192 3.51 19.53 -8.04
N GLY A 193 2.20 19.55 -7.81
CA GLY A 193 1.20 19.20 -8.83
C GLY A 193 1.17 17.72 -9.21
N LEU A 194 1.61 16.83 -8.31
CA LEU A 194 1.76 15.39 -8.57
C LEU A 194 0.61 14.55 -8.02
N VAL A 195 -0.37 15.14 -7.33
CA VAL A 195 -1.45 14.40 -6.65
C VAL A 195 -2.68 14.29 -7.54
N GLU A 196 -3.13 13.06 -7.74
CA GLU A 196 -4.40 12.71 -8.40
C GLU A 196 -5.27 11.87 -7.46
N ARG A 197 -6.60 12.08 -7.49
CA ARG A 197 -7.53 11.41 -6.56
C ARG A 197 -8.46 10.46 -7.30
N ILE A 198 -8.69 9.29 -6.71
CA ILE A 198 -9.57 8.23 -7.21
C ILE A 198 -10.61 7.92 -6.12
N ASP A 199 -11.89 7.91 -6.50
CA ASP A 199 -12.98 7.45 -5.62
C ASP A 199 -12.88 5.94 -5.40
N ALA A 200 -12.30 5.54 -4.27
CA ALA A 200 -12.13 4.14 -3.90
C ALA A 200 -13.39 3.51 -3.30
N SER A 201 -14.47 4.28 -3.07
CA SER A 201 -15.78 3.76 -2.68
C SER A 201 -16.51 3.11 -3.84
N ALA A 202 -16.15 3.47 -5.07
CA ALA A 202 -16.71 2.92 -6.30
C ALA A 202 -16.47 1.38 -6.43
N PRO A 203 -17.26 0.69 -7.27
CA PRO A 203 -17.01 -0.72 -7.60
C PRO A 203 -15.59 -0.96 -8.09
N ARG A 204 -15.00 -2.11 -7.71
CA ARG A 204 -13.60 -2.48 -7.98
C ARG A 204 -13.19 -2.26 -9.46
N ASP A 205 -14.06 -2.65 -10.40
CA ASP A 205 -13.77 -2.51 -11.83
C ASP A 205 -13.78 -1.05 -12.30
N LYS A 206 -14.59 -0.19 -11.67
CA LYS A 206 -14.56 1.25 -11.95
C LYS A 206 -13.26 1.86 -11.44
N VAL A 207 -12.89 1.56 -10.20
CA VAL A 207 -11.60 1.99 -9.63
C VAL A 207 -10.44 1.57 -10.53
N ALA A 208 -10.44 0.32 -11.02
CA ALA A 208 -9.42 -0.19 -11.92
C ALA A 208 -9.33 0.64 -13.21
N ARG A 209 -10.47 0.89 -13.88
CA ARG A 209 -10.51 1.71 -15.11
C ARG A 209 -10.07 3.15 -14.86
N ASP A 210 -10.47 3.75 -13.75
CA ASP A 210 -10.09 5.14 -13.43
C ASP A 210 -8.56 5.25 -13.22
N VAL A 211 -7.95 4.27 -12.55
CA VAL A 211 -6.49 4.19 -12.36
C VAL A 211 -5.78 3.95 -13.69
N ASP A 212 -6.26 3.02 -14.53
CA ASP A 212 -5.65 2.74 -15.85
C ASP A 212 -5.68 3.99 -16.73
N SER A 213 -6.83 4.68 -16.78
CA SER A 213 -6.99 5.93 -17.53
C SER A 213 -6.03 7.03 -17.05
N LEU A 214 -5.77 7.09 -15.74
CA LEU A 214 -4.78 8.00 -15.17
C LEU A 214 -3.37 7.64 -15.64
N ILE A 215 -2.97 6.37 -15.51
CA ILE A 215 -1.63 5.92 -15.90
C ILE A 215 -1.40 6.10 -17.40
N ASP A 216 -2.38 5.78 -18.24
CA ASP A 216 -2.28 5.97 -19.70
C ASP A 216 -2.06 7.46 -20.08
N ARG A 217 -2.69 8.40 -19.35
CA ARG A 217 -2.41 9.82 -19.54
C ARG A 217 -0.99 10.22 -19.15
N LEU A 218 -0.43 9.59 -18.13
CA LEU A 218 0.96 9.85 -17.69
C LEU A 218 1.97 9.31 -18.69
N ASP A 219 1.76 8.11 -19.19
CA ASP A 219 2.61 7.49 -20.23
C ASP A 219 2.59 8.29 -21.54
N GLY A 220 1.45 8.89 -21.90
CA GLY A 220 1.30 9.73 -23.07
C GLY A 220 1.85 11.18 -22.95
N ARG A 221 2.33 11.56 -21.75
CA ARG A 221 2.97 12.86 -21.47
C ARG A 221 4.50 12.83 -21.66
N SER A 222 5.05 11.70 -22.07
CA SER A 222 6.50 11.48 -22.26
C SER A 222 6.96 11.92 -23.63
#